data_89b175ffd70a2fa1a30df77523c56f1b
#
_entry.id   89b175ffd70a2fa1a30df77523c56f1b
#
_cell.length_a   1.000
_cell.length_b   1.000
_cell.length_c   1.000
_cell.angle_alpha   90.00
_cell.angle_beta   90.00
_cell.angle_gamma   90.00
#
_symmetry.space_group_name_H-M   'P 1'
#
loop_
_entity.id
_entity.type
_entity.pdbx_description
1 polymer ?
#
loop_
_entity_poly.entity_id
_entity_poly.type
_entity_poly.pdbx_seq_one_letter_code
_entity_poly.pdbx_strand_id
1 'polypeptide(L)'
;RFRRLCPKVDVDLRMVDHALEPFELLQSGKTDVIFASRQKEPKCEWIPLYHELLYAILPKQYPLNGRKEFPLREFEGKDFLMPYGRFDIDVHAAFAKEGVRAKEQSVYVDDETVIRMVGKGLGISMMSELMIRGNTDDVLCIPVTPKSIRELGMGTEKGVELSESVRRLKECVVEYTSCLHGRTF
;
A
#
# COMPACT_ATOMS: atom_id res chain seq x y z
N ARG A 1 -13.51 -17.35 -1.97
CA ARG A 1 -14.93 -17.17 -2.31
C ARG A 1 -15.15 -17.28 -3.82
N PHE A 2 -14.46 -16.49 -4.65
CA PHE A 2 -14.63 -16.48 -6.12
C PHE A 2 -14.50 -17.89 -6.74
N ARG A 3 -13.45 -18.66 -6.42
CA ARG A 3 -13.27 -20.04 -6.90
C ARG A 3 -14.44 -20.98 -6.60
N ARG A 4 -15.19 -20.76 -5.50
CA ARG A 4 -16.38 -21.55 -5.19
C ARG A 4 -17.58 -21.18 -6.06
N LEU A 5 -17.68 -19.90 -6.46
CA LEU A 5 -18.77 -19.40 -7.31
C LEU A 5 -18.49 -19.66 -8.78
N CYS A 6 -17.24 -19.65 -9.17
CA CYS A 6 -16.77 -19.81 -10.55
C CYS A 6 -15.70 -20.92 -10.65
N PRO A 7 -16.05 -22.20 -10.39
CA PRO A 7 -15.07 -23.28 -10.29
C PRO A 7 -14.38 -23.65 -11.60
N LYS A 8 -14.91 -23.19 -12.74
CA LYS A 8 -14.34 -23.41 -14.07
C LYS A 8 -13.44 -22.27 -14.56
N VAL A 9 -13.24 -21.24 -13.73
CA VAL A 9 -12.40 -20.09 -14.06
C VAL A 9 -11.04 -20.29 -13.42
N ASP A 10 -10.01 -20.33 -14.24
CA ASP A 10 -8.63 -20.27 -13.78
C ASP A 10 -8.26 -18.84 -13.38
N VAL A 11 -7.58 -18.71 -12.26
CA VAL A 11 -7.09 -17.44 -11.73
C VAL A 11 -5.58 -17.50 -11.63
N ASP A 12 -4.89 -16.76 -12.50
CA ASP A 12 -3.46 -16.49 -12.39
C ASP A 12 -3.27 -15.22 -11.56
N LEU A 13 -2.62 -15.35 -10.41
CA LEU A 13 -2.33 -14.25 -9.50
C LEU A 13 -0.84 -13.95 -9.54
N ARG A 14 -0.50 -12.72 -9.92
CA ARG A 14 0.88 -12.25 -9.98
C ARG A 14 1.10 -11.10 -9.02
N MET A 15 2.17 -11.18 -8.25
CA MET A 15 2.73 -10.04 -7.55
C MET A 15 3.65 -9.26 -8.48
N VAL A 16 3.69 -7.97 -8.33
CA VAL A 16 4.52 -7.05 -9.10
C VAL A 16 5.34 -6.17 -8.15
N ASP A 17 6.52 -5.79 -8.60
CA ASP A 17 7.53 -5.20 -7.71
C ASP A 17 7.40 -3.67 -7.55
N HIS A 18 6.64 -3.00 -8.41
CA HIS A 18 6.47 -1.54 -8.29
C HIS A 18 5.06 -1.07 -8.65
N ALA A 19 4.70 0.09 -8.14
CA ALA A 19 3.34 0.61 -8.16
C ALA A 19 2.79 0.96 -9.56
N LEU A 20 3.62 1.14 -10.57
CA LEU A 20 3.20 1.47 -11.95
C LEU A 20 2.97 0.22 -12.80
N GLU A 21 3.69 -0.85 -12.53
CA GLU A 21 3.65 -2.09 -13.32
C GLU A 21 2.23 -2.68 -13.47
N PRO A 22 1.35 -2.71 -12.44
CA PRO A 22 0.00 -3.20 -12.61
C PRO A 22 -0.77 -2.48 -13.72
N PHE A 23 -0.62 -1.15 -13.80
CA PHE A 23 -1.31 -0.34 -14.81
C PHE A 23 -0.76 -0.58 -16.21
N GLU A 24 0.55 -0.81 -16.35
CA GLU A 24 1.19 -1.16 -17.63
C GLU A 24 0.73 -2.54 -18.11
N LEU A 25 0.64 -3.51 -17.21
CA LEU A 25 0.12 -4.85 -17.52
C LEU A 25 -1.34 -4.81 -17.95
N LEU A 26 -2.16 -4.01 -17.28
CA LEU A 26 -3.56 -3.81 -17.63
C LEU A 26 -3.70 -3.17 -19.03
N GLN A 27 -2.99 -2.06 -19.29
CA GLN A 27 -3.03 -1.36 -20.57
C GLN A 27 -2.51 -2.20 -21.74
N SER A 28 -1.60 -3.12 -21.50
CA SER A 28 -1.07 -4.05 -22.51
C SER A 28 -1.91 -5.31 -22.69
N GLY A 29 -3.04 -5.44 -21.99
CA GLY A 29 -3.89 -6.64 -22.02
C GLY A 29 -3.26 -7.91 -21.45
N LYS A 30 -2.17 -7.77 -20.68
CA LYS A 30 -1.50 -8.90 -20.03
C LYS A 30 -2.16 -9.32 -18.72
N THR A 31 -3.08 -8.52 -18.21
CA THR A 31 -3.93 -8.84 -17.07
C THR A 31 -5.32 -8.24 -17.28
N ASP A 32 -6.34 -8.93 -16.80
CA ASP A 32 -7.74 -8.47 -16.88
C ASP A 32 -8.10 -7.52 -15.73
N VAL A 33 -7.43 -7.67 -14.60
CA VAL A 33 -7.74 -6.99 -13.34
C VAL A 33 -6.47 -6.66 -12.60
N ILE A 34 -6.41 -5.47 -11.99
CA ILE A 34 -5.35 -5.10 -11.07
C ILE A 34 -5.91 -4.74 -9.70
N PHE A 35 -5.10 -4.97 -8.67
CA PHE A 35 -5.28 -4.42 -7.33
C PHE A 35 -4.05 -3.58 -7.01
N ALA A 36 -4.26 -2.30 -6.75
CA ALA A 36 -3.15 -1.36 -6.60
C ALA A 36 -3.53 -0.17 -5.71
N SER A 37 -2.54 0.64 -5.36
CA SER A 37 -2.76 1.98 -4.84
C SER A 37 -3.18 2.93 -5.98
N ARG A 38 -4.12 3.83 -5.69
CA ARG A 38 -4.66 4.76 -6.68
C ARG A 38 -3.60 5.72 -7.18
N GLN A 39 -3.45 5.79 -8.48
CA GLN A 39 -2.69 6.85 -9.15
C GLN A 39 -3.53 8.15 -9.25
N LYS A 40 -2.86 9.31 -9.43
CA LYS A 40 -3.56 10.60 -9.59
C LYS A 40 -4.61 10.57 -10.70
N GLU A 41 -4.26 9.95 -11.82
CA GLU A 41 -5.13 9.80 -13.00
C GLU A 41 -5.04 8.35 -13.49
N PRO A 42 -5.77 7.41 -12.87
CA PRO A 42 -5.73 6.04 -13.33
C PRO A 42 -6.34 5.95 -14.74
N LYS A 43 -5.55 5.45 -15.69
CA LYS A 43 -6.00 5.22 -17.07
C LYS A 43 -6.80 3.91 -17.21
N CYS A 44 -7.67 3.64 -16.25
CA CYS A 44 -8.50 2.44 -16.15
C CYS A 44 -9.84 2.79 -15.53
N GLU A 45 -10.82 1.89 -15.61
CA GLU A 45 -12.00 1.93 -14.75
C GLU A 45 -11.57 1.56 -13.35
N TRP A 46 -11.80 2.47 -12.41
CA TRP A 46 -11.32 2.33 -11.04
C TRP A 46 -12.44 2.16 -10.03
N ILE A 47 -12.30 1.19 -9.15
CA ILE A 47 -13.22 0.93 -8.04
C ILE A 47 -12.45 1.05 -6.74
N PRO A 48 -12.74 2.05 -5.91
CA PRO A 48 -12.13 2.15 -4.58
C PRO A 48 -12.64 0.99 -3.70
N LEU A 49 -11.72 0.35 -2.98
CA LEU A 49 -12.02 -0.80 -2.13
C LEU A 49 -11.71 -0.53 -0.66
N TYR A 50 -10.63 0.17 -0.37
CA TYR A 50 -10.16 0.37 0.99
C TYR A 50 -9.32 1.64 1.11
N HIS A 51 -9.47 2.33 2.24
CA HIS A 51 -8.63 3.46 2.62
C HIS A 51 -7.85 3.09 3.87
N GLU A 52 -6.56 3.30 3.85
CA GLU A 52 -5.68 3.02 4.98
C GLU A 52 -4.77 4.20 5.29
N LEU A 53 -4.36 4.29 6.56
CA LEU A 53 -3.44 5.32 7.01
C LEU A 53 -2.00 4.89 6.77
N LEU A 54 -1.11 5.89 6.62
CA LEU A 54 0.32 5.69 6.70
C LEU A 54 0.80 5.86 8.15
N TYR A 55 1.76 5.02 8.53
CA TYR A 55 2.35 4.96 9.86
C TYR A 55 3.86 5.16 9.77
N ALA A 56 4.41 5.95 10.68
CA ALA A 56 5.84 5.94 10.93
C ALA A 56 6.24 4.64 11.61
N ILE A 57 7.29 4.01 11.12
CA ILE A 57 7.89 2.81 11.68
C ILE A 57 9.21 3.23 12.34
N LEU A 58 9.26 3.10 13.65
CA LEU A 58 10.35 3.64 14.48
C LEU A 58 10.93 2.54 15.37
N PRO A 59 12.22 2.62 15.73
CA PRO A 59 12.78 1.72 16.75
C PRO A 59 12.01 1.84 18.07
N LYS A 60 11.90 0.76 18.85
CA LYS A 60 11.18 0.76 20.15
C LYS A 60 11.65 1.84 21.13
N GLN A 61 12.93 2.16 21.12
CA GLN A 61 13.55 3.16 21.99
C GLN A 61 13.42 4.60 21.46
N TYR A 62 12.70 4.83 20.34
CA TYR A 62 12.53 6.17 19.80
C TYR A 62 11.78 7.07 20.78
N PRO A 63 12.28 8.28 21.09
CA PRO A 63 11.73 9.15 22.13
C PRO A 63 10.44 9.84 21.67
N LEU A 64 9.31 9.16 21.80
CA LEU A 64 8.00 9.71 21.43
C LEU A 64 7.46 10.73 22.44
N ASN A 65 7.94 10.72 23.68
CA ASN A 65 7.52 11.67 24.71
C ASN A 65 5.98 11.74 24.89
N GLY A 66 5.30 10.58 24.81
CA GLY A 66 3.85 10.46 24.96
C GLY A 66 3.02 10.86 23.73
N ARG A 67 3.65 11.17 22.61
CA ARG A 67 2.94 11.52 21.35
C ARG A 67 2.23 10.30 20.77
N LYS A 68 1.03 10.54 20.24
CA LYS A 68 0.19 9.52 19.58
C LYS A 68 0.24 9.62 18.06
N GLU A 69 0.87 10.64 17.51
CA GLU A 69 1.06 10.88 16.08
C GLU A 69 2.50 11.29 15.83
N PHE A 70 3.03 10.98 14.66
CA PHE A 70 4.38 11.30 14.23
C PHE A 70 4.34 12.37 13.13
N PRO A 71 4.85 13.60 13.38
CA PRO A 71 4.87 14.65 12.38
C PRO A 71 5.72 14.25 11.16
N LEU A 72 5.18 14.37 9.96
CA LEU A 72 5.91 14.07 8.71
C LEU A 72 7.22 14.86 8.61
N ARG A 73 7.25 16.08 9.12
CA ARG A 73 8.47 16.92 9.14
C ARG A 73 9.63 16.33 9.96
N GLU A 74 9.35 15.42 10.87
CA GLU A 74 10.40 14.75 11.64
C GLU A 74 11.17 13.69 10.85
N PHE A 75 10.71 13.33 9.66
CA PHE A 75 11.50 12.55 8.70
C PHE A 75 12.61 13.36 8.03
N GLU A 76 12.56 14.71 8.09
CA GLU A 76 13.55 15.57 7.45
C GLU A 76 14.96 15.21 7.88
N GLY A 77 15.83 14.91 6.89
CA GLY A 77 17.21 14.56 7.12
C GLY A 77 17.47 13.26 7.91
N LYS A 78 16.44 12.47 8.24
CA LYS A 78 16.61 11.16 8.90
C LYS A 78 16.97 10.08 7.88
N ASP A 79 17.76 9.10 8.34
CA ASP A 79 18.03 7.90 7.57
C ASP A 79 16.72 7.12 7.41
N PHE A 80 16.20 7.11 6.19
CA PHE A 80 14.90 6.57 5.84
C PHE A 80 15.06 5.33 4.96
N LEU A 81 14.58 4.19 5.43
CA LEU A 81 14.62 2.92 4.72
C LEU A 81 13.40 2.84 3.79
N MET A 82 13.63 2.91 2.48
CA MET A 82 12.62 2.80 1.46
C MET A 82 12.62 1.39 0.86
N PRO A 83 11.58 0.58 1.09
CA PRO A 83 11.49 -0.76 0.51
C PRO A 83 11.36 -0.70 -1.01
N TYR A 84 11.59 -1.83 -1.67
CA TYR A 84 11.42 -2.00 -3.12
C TYR A 84 12.11 -0.93 -3.99
N GLY A 85 13.23 -0.38 -3.53
CA GLY A 85 14.07 0.46 -4.38
C GLY A 85 13.49 1.83 -4.75
N ARG A 86 12.69 2.48 -3.91
CA ARG A 86 12.09 3.83 -4.09
C ARG A 86 10.79 3.90 -4.88
N PHE A 87 10.06 2.82 -5.02
CA PHE A 87 8.82 2.82 -5.81
C PHE A 87 7.54 3.05 -4.97
N ASP A 88 7.66 3.45 -3.70
CA ASP A 88 6.48 3.78 -2.88
C ASP A 88 5.96 5.20 -3.21
N ILE A 89 4.98 5.23 -4.09
CA ILE A 89 4.36 6.47 -4.55
C ILE A 89 3.63 7.21 -3.41
N ASP A 90 3.03 6.47 -2.48
CA ASP A 90 2.22 7.04 -1.40
C ASP A 90 3.12 7.75 -0.38
N VAL A 91 4.27 7.16 -0.07
CA VAL A 91 5.30 7.78 0.79
C VAL A 91 5.84 9.05 0.14
N HIS A 92 6.23 8.97 -1.13
CA HIS A 92 6.73 10.15 -1.86
C HIS A 92 5.69 11.25 -1.97
N ALA A 93 4.41 10.91 -2.19
CA ALA A 93 3.32 11.89 -2.23
C ALA A 93 3.13 12.58 -0.87
N ALA A 94 3.21 11.83 0.24
CA ALA A 94 3.13 12.37 1.59
C ALA A 94 4.30 13.34 1.87
N PHE A 95 5.53 12.95 1.55
CA PHE A 95 6.70 13.81 1.71
C PHE A 95 6.65 15.06 0.84
N ALA A 96 6.28 14.93 -0.43
CA ALA A 96 6.19 16.05 -1.36
C ALA A 96 5.16 17.10 -0.90
N LYS A 97 4.03 16.66 -0.34
CA LYS A 97 2.97 17.53 0.18
C LYS A 97 3.47 18.42 1.33
N GLU A 98 4.35 17.90 2.17
CA GLU A 98 4.89 18.59 3.35
C GLU A 98 6.29 19.18 3.11
N GLY A 99 6.85 19.01 1.91
CA GLY A 99 8.20 19.48 1.56
C GLY A 99 9.33 18.78 2.30
N VAL A 100 9.08 17.52 2.75
CA VAL A 100 10.05 16.72 3.52
C VAL A 100 11.08 16.08 2.59
N ARG A 101 12.35 16.10 3.01
CA ARG A 101 13.48 15.45 2.35
C ARG A 101 14.19 14.52 3.32
N ALA A 102 13.75 13.29 3.39
CA ALA A 102 14.42 12.24 4.15
C ALA A 102 15.73 11.82 3.43
N LYS A 103 16.68 11.29 4.19
CA LYS A 103 17.87 10.64 3.60
C LYS A 103 17.50 9.22 3.20
N GLU A 104 16.93 9.08 2.02
CA GLU A 104 16.42 7.81 1.54
C GLU A 104 17.55 6.83 1.24
N GLN A 105 17.48 5.68 1.90
CA GLN A 105 18.26 4.50 1.60
C GLN A 105 17.36 3.50 0.89
N SER A 106 17.59 3.32 -0.42
CA SER A 106 16.87 2.31 -1.20
C SER A 106 17.34 0.94 -0.80
N VAL A 107 16.43 0.12 -0.32
CA VAL A 107 16.69 -1.27 0.02
C VAL A 107 15.81 -2.18 -0.85
N TYR A 108 16.44 -3.15 -1.51
CA TYR A 108 15.74 -4.11 -2.37
C TYR A 108 15.32 -5.35 -1.56
N VAL A 109 14.52 -5.08 -0.54
CA VAL A 109 13.95 -6.10 0.36
C VAL A 109 12.48 -5.80 0.58
N ASP A 110 11.76 -6.78 1.13
CA ASP A 110 10.34 -6.66 1.45
C ASP A 110 10.09 -5.82 2.72
N ASP A 111 8.83 -5.50 2.96
CA ASP A 111 8.40 -4.67 4.09
C ASP A 111 8.76 -5.31 5.44
N GLU A 112 8.63 -6.64 5.56
CA GLU A 112 8.98 -7.36 6.80
C GLU A 112 10.46 -7.20 7.14
N THR A 113 11.32 -7.32 6.16
CA THR A 113 12.76 -7.12 6.33
C THR A 113 13.07 -5.67 6.74
N VAL A 114 12.39 -4.68 6.12
CA VAL A 114 12.55 -3.27 6.53
C VAL A 114 12.11 -3.05 7.98
N ILE A 115 10.99 -3.63 8.40
CA ILE A 115 10.53 -3.56 9.80
C ILE A 115 11.61 -4.09 10.75
N ARG A 116 12.23 -5.23 10.43
CA ARG A 116 13.32 -5.80 11.22
C ARG A 116 14.57 -4.91 11.22
N MET A 117 14.91 -4.28 10.10
CA MET A 117 16.02 -3.33 10.01
C MET A 117 15.77 -2.11 10.91
N VAL A 118 14.54 -1.55 10.88
CA VAL A 118 14.14 -0.47 11.79
C VAL A 118 14.25 -0.90 13.24
N GLY A 119 13.77 -2.10 13.61
CA GLY A 119 13.90 -2.66 14.96
C GLY A 119 15.35 -2.77 15.45
N LYS A 120 16.32 -2.92 14.53
CA LYS A 120 17.77 -2.92 14.82
C LYS A 120 18.39 -1.52 14.80
N GLY A 121 17.60 -0.46 14.59
CA GLY A 121 18.08 0.92 14.62
C GLY A 121 18.83 1.36 13.36
N LEU A 122 18.66 0.68 12.22
CA LEU A 122 19.33 1.02 10.97
C LEU A 122 18.73 2.25 10.27
N GLY A 123 17.58 2.71 10.74
CA GLY A 123 16.87 3.87 10.21
C GLY A 123 15.43 3.88 10.69
N ILE A 124 14.62 4.71 10.08
CA ILE A 124 13.16 4.75 10.25
C ILE A 124 12.49 4.51 8.90
N SER A 125 11.19 4.17 8.91
CA SER A 125 10.43 3.97 7.66
C SER A 125 9.01 4.51 7.78
N MET A 126 8.26 4.45 6.69
CA MET A 126 6.84 4.75 6.67
C MET A 126 6.13 3.70 5.83
N MET A 127 5.07 3.10 6.38
CA MET A 127 4.33 2.02 5.74
C MET A 127 2.84 2.19 5.98
N SER A 128 2.04 1.55 5.15
CA SER A 128 0.60 1.54 5.32
C SER A 128 0.15 0.52 6.37
N GLU A 129 -1.07 0.71 6.86
CA GLU A 129 -1.66 -0.13 7.91
C GLU A 129 -1.65 -1.63 7.59
N LEU A 130 -1.96 -2.01 6.34
CA LEU A 130 -2.01 -3.42 5.95
C LEU A 130 -0.63 -4.08 5.93
N MET A 131 0.43 -3.33 5.62
CA MET A 131 1.81 -3.85 5.59
C MET A 131 2.36 -4.14 6.98
N ILE A 132 1.90 -3.40 8.00
CA ILE A 132 2.41 -3.56 9.38
C ILE A 132 1.62 -4.58 10.20
N ARG A 133 0.51 -5.12 9.69
CA ARG A 133 -0.30 -6.10 10.44
C ARG A 133 0.47 -7.37 10.74
N GLY A 134 0.61 -7.68 12.02
CA GLY A 134 1.19 -8.94 12.50
C GLY A 134 2.72 -8.97 12.64
N ASN A 135 3.42 -7.85 12.40
CA ASN A 135 4.89 -7.79 12.38
C ASN A 135 5.49 -6.60 13.15
N THR A 136 4.88 -6.21 14.27
CA THR A 136 5.23 -4.96 14.97
C THR A 136 5.92 -5.13 16.31
N ASP A 137 6.25 -6.36 16.70
CA ASP A 137 6.76 -6.65 18.06
C ASP A 137 8.05 -5.90 18.42
N ASP A 138 8.90 -5.58 17.44
CA ASP A 138 10.20 -4.94 17.65
C ASP A 138 10.25 -3.45 17.28
N VAL A 139 9.13 -2.86 16.87
CA VAL A 139 9.04 -1.47 16.41
C VAL A 139 7.86 -0.73 17.04
N LEU A 140 7.88 0.60 16.94
CA LEU A 140 6.73 1.45 17.21
C LEU A 140 6.10 1.82 15.86
N CYS A 141 4.78 1.61 15.75
CA CYS A 141 3.98 2.01 14.60
C CYS A 141 3.02 3.12 15.03
N ILE A 142 3.22 4.32 14.50
CA ILE A 142 2.47 5.50 14.93
C ILE A 142 1.93 6.22 13.70
N PRO A 143 0.63 6.57 13.68
CA PRO A 143 0.06 7.31 12.56
C PRO A 143 0.83 8.60 12.29
N VAL A 144 1.05 8.93 11.02
CA VAL A 144 1.70 10.19 10.67
C VAL A 144 0.72 11.37 10.72
N THR A 145 1.25 12.57 10.97
CA THR A 145 0.48 13.82 10.93
C THR A 145 1.20 14.87 10.08
N PRO A 146 0.53 15.58 9.17
CA PRO A 146 -0.89 15.42 8.78
C PRO A 146 -1.21 14.01 8.32
N LYS A 147 -2.47 13.56 8.56
CA LYS A 147 -2.91 12.22 8.14
C LYS A 147 -2.69 12.03 6.64
N SER A 148 -1.95 11.00 6.31
CA SER A 148 -1.74 10.57 4.93
C SER A 148 -2.49 9.27 4.70
N ILE A 149 -3.31 9.25 3.66
CA ILE A 149 -4.22 8.15 3.34
C ILE A 149 -3.82 7.59 1.99
N ARG A 150 -3.75 6.27 1.92
CA ARG A 150 -3.64 5.50 0.69
C ARG A 150 -4.99 4.91 0.33
N GLU A 151 -5.41 5.07 -0.92
CA GLU A 151 -6.60 4.42 -1.45
C GLU A 151 -6.19 3.17 -2.24
N LEU A 152 -6.62 2.02 -1.79
CA LEU A 152 -6.50 0.76 -2.52
C LEU A 152 -7.76 0.51 -3.33
N GLY A 153 -7.60 0.00 -4.53
CA GLY A 153 -8.72 -0.27 -5.40
C GLY A 153 -8.45 -1.37 -6.41
N MET A 154 -9.49 -1.65 -7.17
CA MET A 154 -9.50 -2.57 -8.30
C MET A 154 -9.57 -1.77 -9.59
N GLY A 155 -8.69 -2.06 -10.54
CA GLY A 155 -8.71 -1.50 -11.88
C GLY A 155 -9.06 -2.54 -12.94
N THR A 156 -9.86 -2.14 -13.93
CA THR A 156 -10.13 -2.89 -15.16
C THR A 156 -9.91 -1.99 -16.37
N GLU A 157 -9.71 -2.54 -17.54
CA GLU A 157 -9.47 -1.76 -18.74
C GLU A 157 -10.67 -0.86 -19.06
N LYS A 158 -10.38 0.39 -19.45
CA LYS A 158 -11.40 1.39 -19.73
C LYS A 158 -12.00 1.19 -21.12
N GLY A 159 -13.34 1.20 -21.20
CA GLY A 159 -14.05 1.13 -22.48
C GLY A 159 -14.06 -0.26 -23.12
N VAL A 160 -13.59 -1.28 -22.41
CA VAL A 160 -13.64 -2.68 -22.87
C VAL A 160 -14.78 -3.41 -22.17
N GLU A 161 -15.53 -4.21 -22.94
CA GLU A 161 -16.57 -5.06 -22.36
C GLU A 161 -15.94 -6.16 -21.52
N LEU A 162 -16.26 -6.16 -20.23
CA LEU A 162 -15.73 -7.15 -19.29
C LEU A 162 -16.31 -8.53 -19.55
N SER A 163 -15.47 -9.56 -19.54
CA SER A 163 -15.92 -10.95 -19.56
C SER A 163 -16.82 -11.25 -18.36
N GLU A 164 -17.66 -12.27 -18.48
CA GLU A 164 -18.53 -12.72 -17.38
C GLU A 164 -17.71 -13.05 -16.12
N SER A 165 -16.54 -13.65 -16.28
CA SER A 165 -15.63 -13.98 -15.19
C SER A 165 -15.15 -12.75 -14.44
N VAL A 166 -14.76 -11.70 -15.16
CA VAL A 166 -14.29 -10.43 -14.57
C VAL A 166 -15.43 -9.70 -13.88
N ARG A 167 -16.65 -9.67 -14.48
CA ARG A 167 -17.82 -9.08 -13.84
C ARG A 167 -18.13 -9.76 -12.50
N ARG A 168 -18.13 -11.09 -12.46
CA ARG A 168 -18.36 -11.85 -11.23
C ARG A 168 -17.26 -11.67 -10.20
N LEU A 169 -16.00 -11.56 -10.63
CA LEU A 169 -14.90 -11.22 -9.72
C LEU A 169 -15.11 -9.85 -9.08
N LYS A 170 -15.44 -8.85 -9.88
CA LYS A 170 -15.77 -7.49 -9.43
C LYS A 170 -16.87 -7.50 -8.36
N GLU A 171 -17.99 -8.17 -8.61
CA GLU A 171 -19.09 -8.31 -7.66
C GLU A 171 -18.63 -8.95 -6.33
N CYS A 172 -17.87 -10.05 -6.41
CA CYS A 172 -17.32 -10.74 -5.25
C CYS A 172 -16.39 -9.86 -4.43
N VAL A 173 -15.56 -9.05 -5.08
CA VAL A 173 -14.60 -8.16 -4.43
C VAL A 173 -15.34 -7.02 -3.73
N VAL A 174 -16.24 -6.33 -4.44
CA VAL A 174 -17.03 -5.22 -3.86
C VAL A 174 -17.86 -5.70 -2.67
N GLU A 175 -18.52 -6.84 -2.78
CA GLU A 175 -19.30 -7.40 -1.67
C GLU A 175 -18.41 -7.76 -0.47
N TYR A 176 -17.23 -8.34 -0.71
CA TYR A 176 -16.30 -8.71 0.36
C TYR A 176 -15.76 -7.48 1.09
N THR A 177 -15.33 -6.46 0.34
CA THR A 177 -14.76 -5.24 0.93
C THR A 177 -15.80 -4.41 1.66
N SER A 178 -17.05 -4.35 1.18
CA SER A 178 -18.16 -3.71 1.90
C SER A 178 -18.41 -4.35 3.28
N CYS A 179 -18.22 -5.67 3.39
CA CYS A 179 -18.30 -6.37 4.69
C CYS A 179 -17.11 -6.04 5.63
N LEU A 180 -15.96 -5.65 5.08
CA LEU A 180 -14.80 -5.27 5.89
C LEU A 180 -14.95 -3.89 6.52
N HIS A 181 -15.57 -2.93 5.83
CA HIS A 181 -15.83 -1.58 6.36
C HIS A 181 -16.74 -1.56 7.59
N GLY A 182 -17.52 -2.62 7.83
CA GLY A 182 -18.34 -2.78 9.05
C GLY A 182 -17.59 -3.41 10.23
N ARG A 183 -16.35 -3.83 10.05
CA ARG A 183 -15.50 -4.39 11.12
C ARG A 183 -14.41 -3.38 11.43
N THR A 184 -14.66 -2.53 12.42
CA THR A 184 -13.58 -1.80 13.12
C THR A 184 -12.70 -2.87 13.78
N PHE A 185 -11.46 -3.00 13.34
CA PHE A 185 -10.46 -3.89 13.92
C PHE A 185 -9.68 -3.16 15.00
#